data_0295ca748ebb4f42cfd710bcbc4db171
#
_entry.id   0295ca748ebb4f42cfd710bcbc4db171
#
_cell.length_a   1.000
_cell.length_b   1.000
_cell.length_c   1.000
_cell.angle_alpha   90.00
_cell.angle_beta   90.00
_cell.angle_gamma   90.00
#
_symmetry.space_group_name_H-M   'P 1'
#
loop_
_entity.id
_entity.type
_entity.pdbx_description
1 polymer ?
#
loop_
_entity_poly.entity_id
_entity_poly.type
_entity_poly.pdbx_seq_one_letter_code
_entity_poly.pdbx_strand_id
1 'polypeptide(L)'
;FRYQGGESDRFELPGMWLSSEELLALLASQHLLQRTSGGVLSQMLAPLQQRIEGLLAAQAGVTRWPVERVRVVPHRGRKMDQASFRTVSSAVLERKQLSFQYRARSTDQSTRRTVSPQRITHYRDNWYLDAWDHEREGLRSFAVDRINQAKILGEDARDLGEEELDGQLAASYGIFSGEPKGWATIRFSAKAAR
;
A
#
# COMPACT_ATOMS: atom_id res chain seq x y z
N PHE A 1 -11.88 -43.39 -4.69
CA PHE A 1 -10.60 -42.77 -5.07
C PHE A 1 -10.00 -42.13 -3.82
N ARG A 2 -8.85 -42.63 -3.38
CA ARG A 2 -8.14 -42.12 -2.20
C ARG A 2 -6.93 -41.34 -2.73
N TYR A 3 -6.92 -40.05 -2.51
CA TYR A 3 -5.80 -39.15 -2.86
C TYR A 3 -4.62 -39.48 -1.92
N GLN A 4 -3.46 -39.82 -2.49
CA GLN A 4 -2.21 -39.99 -1.78
C GLN A 4 -1.30 -38.83 -2.18
N GLY A 5 -1.42 -37.68 -1.49
CA GLY A 5 -0.51 -36.56 -1.61
C GLY A 5 0.67 -36.72 -0.66
N GLY A 6 1.89 -36.60 -1.14
CA GLY A 6 3.10 -36.58 -0.32
C GLY A 6 3.23 -35.25 0.43
N GLU A 7 4.02 -35.22 1.49
CA GLU A 7 4.23 -34.08 2.42
C GLU A 7 4.80 -32.78 1.80
N SER A 8 5.01 -32.73 0.48
CA SER A 8 5.47 -31.53 -0.26
C SER A 8 4.39 -30.83 -1.08
N ASP A 9 3.18 -31.35 -1.14
CA ASP A 9 2.07 -30.70 -1.85
C ASP A 9 1.53 -29.54 -1.01
N ARG A 10 2.22 -28.43 -1.09
CA ARG A 10 1.63 -27.11 -0.83
C ARG A 10 0.40 -27.04 -1.73
N PHE A 11 -0.77 -26.82 -1.14
CA PHE A 11 -2.04 -26.65 -1.81
C PHE A 11 -1.89 -25.87 -3.12
N GLU A 12 -1.68 -26.57 -4.23
CA GLU A 12 -1.91 -26.02 -5.54
C GLU A 12 -3.43 -25.95 -5.70
N LEU A 13 -3.96 -24.75 -5.70
CA LEU A 13 -5.33 -24.53 -6.10
C LEU A 13 -5.49 -25.18 -7.47
N PRO A 14 -6.46 -26.12 -7.66
CA PRO A 14 -6.67 -26.76 -8.94
C PRO A 14 -6.97 -25.67 -9.97
N GLY A 15 -6.03 -25.46 -10.90
CA GLY A 15 -6.22 -24.78 -12.16
C GLY A 15 -6.95 -23.45 -12.13
N MET A 16 -6.30 -22.36 -11.75
CA MET A 16 -6.68 -21.10 -12.36
C MET A 16 -6.19 -21.16 -13.82
N TRP A 17 -7.08 -21.52 -14.72
CA TRP A 17 -6.84 -21.49 -16.16
C TRP A 17 -6.85 -20.03 -16.62
N LEU A 18 -5.72 -19.36 -16.44
CA LEU A 18 -5.54 -18.01 -16.95
C LEU A 18 -5.13 -18.08 -18.42
N SER A 19 -5.79 -17.32 -19.26
CA SER A 19 -5.38 -17.11 -20.64
C SER A 19 -4.04 -16.38 -20.69
N SER A 20 -3.33 -16.44 -21.80
CA SER A 20 -2.09 -15.70 -22.00
C SER A 20 -2.28 -14.19 -21.83
N GLU A 21 -3.44 -13.65 -22.19
CA GLU A 21 -3.78 -12.23 -22.03
C GLU A 21 -3.98 -11.86 -20.55
N GLU A 22 -4.65 -12.70 -19.76
CA GLU A 22 -4.83 -12.49 -18.32
C GLU A 22 -3.50 -12.58 -17.57
N LEU A 23 -2.64 -13.53 -17.92
CA LEU A 23 -1.29 -13.64 -17.36
C LEU A 23 -0.45 -12.41 -17.70
N LEU A 24 -0.54 -11.90 -18.92
CA LEU A 24 0.15 -10.68 -19.33
C LEU A 24 -0.37 -9.46 -18.57
N ALA A 25 -1.68 -9.32 -18.43
CA ALA A 25 -2.30 -8.23 -17.67
C ALA A 25 -1.87 -8.27 -16.19
N LEU A 26 -1.80 -9.47 -15.60
CA LEU A 26 -1.35 -9.67 -14.23
C LEU A 26 0.13 -9.32 -14.07
N LEU A 27 0.98 -9.72 -15.00
CA LEU A 27 2.41 -9.40 -15.01
C LEU A 27 2.65 -7.89 -15.19
N ALA A 28 1.93 -7.24 -16.10
CA ALA A 28 1.99 -5.79 -16.29
C ALA A 28 1.54 -5.04 -15.03
N SER A 29 0.43 -5.45 -14.42
CA SER A 29 -0.10 -4.85 -13.18
C SER A 29 0.91 -4.98 -12.03
N GLN A 30 1.52 -6.15 -11.90
CA GLN A 30 2.56 -6.38 -10.90
C GLN A 30 3.79 -5.50 -11.12
N HIS A 31 4.22 -5.36 -12.38
CA HIS A 31 5.35 -4.50 -12.73
C HIS A 31 5.08 -3.02 -12.42
N LEU A 32 3.85 -2.56 -12.66
CA LEU A 32 3.39 -1.23 -12.25
C LEU A 32 3.45 -1.07 -10.72
N LEU A 33 2.92 -2.03 -9.97
CA LEU A 33 2.91 -2.01 -8.51
C LEU A 33 4.33 -2.00 -7.90
N GLN A 34 5.25 -2.76 -8.47
CA GLN A 34 6.65 -2.79 -8.03
C GLN A 34 7.31 -1.41 -8.13
N ARG A 35 7.00 -0.64 -9.16
CA ARG A 35 7.59 0.67 -9.42
C ARG A 35 6.92 1.81 -8.67
N THR A 36 5.60 1.74 -8.49
CA THR A 36 4.82 2.79 -7.81
C THR A 36 5.08 2.82 -6.30
N SER A 37 5.50 1.70 -5.72
CA SER A 37 5.58 1.54 -4.26
C SER A 37 6.97 1.81 -3.67
N GLY A 38 7.87 2.48 -4.38
CA GLY A 38 9.23 2.72 -3.89
C GLY A 38 10.03 1.43 -3.63
N GLY A 39 9.64 0.31 -4.27
CA GLY A 39 10.30 -0.99 -4.14
C GLY A 39 9.82 -1.83 -2.95
N VAL A 40 8.95 -1.31 -2.07
CA VAL A 40 8.49 -2.05 -0.88
C VAL A 40 7.71 -3.30 -1.25
N LEU A 41 6.82 -3.22 -2.23
CA LEU A 41 6.05 -4.36 -2.71
C LEU A 41 6.86 -5.30 -3.62
N SER A 42 8.00 -4.87 -4.15
CA SER A 42 8.75 -5.67 -5.13
C SER A 42 9.23 -6.99 -4.53
N GLN A 43 9.74 -7.00 -3.31
CA GLN A 43 10.18 -8.24 -2.65
C GLN A 43 9.00 -9.15 -2.28
N MET A 44 7.86 -8.59 -1.92
CA MET A 44 6.65 -9.36 -1.60
C MET A 44 6.04 -9.98 -2.86
N LEU A 45 6.17 -9.30 -4.01
CA LEU A 45 5.61 -9.73 -5.28
C LEU A 45 6.57 -10.60 -6.11
N ALA A 46 7.86 -10.65 -5.77
CA ALA A 46 8.85 -11.42 -6.52
C ALA A 46 8.50 -12.91 -6.69
N PRO A 47 7.99 -13.64 -5.67
CA PRO A 47 7.59 -15.05 -5.84
C PRO A 47 6.41 -15.20 -6.81
N LEU A 48 5.45 -14.26 -6.78
CA LEU A 48 4.32 -14.26 -7.71
C LEU A 48 4.78 -14.01 -9.14
N GLN A 49 5.72 -13.10 -9.33
CA GLN A 49 6.30 -12.82 -10.64
C GLN A 49 6.94 -14.07 -11.26
N GLN A 50 7.79 -14.74 -10.52
CA GLN A 50 8.45 -15.97 -10.99
C GLN A 50 7.44 -17.04 -11.39
N ARG A 51 6.34 -17.16 -10.62
CA ARG A 51 5.28 -18.11 -10.91
C ARG A 51 4.52 -17.76 -12.19
N ILE A 52 4.17 -16.48 -12.39
CA ILE A 52 3.49 -16.00 -13.61
C ILE A 52 4.39 -16.16 -14.83
N GLU A 53 5.66 -15.81 -14.74
CA GLU A 53 6.64 -15.98 -15.82
C GLU A 53 6.79 -17.47 -16.20
N GLY A 54 6.81 -18.36 -15.20
CA GLY A 54 6.83 -19.82 -15.42
C GLY A 54 5.59 -20.33 -16.15
N LEU A 55 4.39 -19.85 -15.79
CA LEU A 55 3.14 -20.22 -16.47
C LEU A 55 3.09 -19.70 -17.91
N LEU A 56 3.55 -18.47 -18.16
CA LEU A 56 3.64 -17.91 -19.52
C LEU A 56 4.62 -18.70 -20.39
N ALA A 57 5.78 -19.06 -19.85
CA ALA A 57 6.76 -19.86 -20.57
C ALA A 57 6.25 -21.25 -20.94
N ALA A 58 5.42 -21.85 -20.06
CA ALA A 58 4.84 -23.17 -20.31
C ALA A 58 3.73 -23.14 -21.38
N GLN A 59 2.93 -22.05 -21.44
CA GLN A 59 1.79 -21.97 -22.36
C GLN A 59 2.14 -21.53 -23.79
N ALA A 60 3.05 -20.58 -23.94
CA ALA A 60 3.14 -19.83 -25.19
C ALA A 60 4.35 -20.18 -26.08
N GLY A 61 5.27 -21.03 -25.65
CA GLY A 61 6.55 -21.18 -26.36
C GLY A 61 7.31 -19.84 -26.55
N VAL A 62 6.79 -18.75 -25.95
CA VAL A 62 7.36 -17.40 -25.98
C VAL A 62 8.33 -17.27 -24.83
N THR A 63 9.59 -17.21 -25.12
CA THR A 63 10.67 -17.25 -24.15
C THR A 63 10.74 -16.04 -23.23
N ARG A 64 10.13 -14.90 -23.59
CA ARG A 64 10.16 -13.69 -22.77
C ARG A 64 9.19 -12.61 -23.26
N TRP A 65 8.34 -12.13 -22.37
CA TRP A 65 7.52 -10.95 -22.61
C TRP A 65 8.33 -9.69 -22.23
N PRO A 66 8.40 -8.68 -23.09
CA PRO A 66 9.21 -7.48 -22.84
C PRO A 66 8.47 -6.52 -21.89
N VAL A 67 8.16 -6.97 -20.66
CA VAL A 67 7.47 -6.14 -19.62
C VAL A 67 8.31 -4.92 -19.24
N GLU A 68 9.61 -4.96 -19.45
CA GLU A 68 10.54 -3.84 -19.27
C GLU A 68 10.25 -2.65 -20.19
N ARG A 69 9.48 -2.85 -21.27
CA ARG A 69 9.01 -1.77 -22.16
C ARG A 69 7.88 -0.96 -21.55
N VAL A 70 7.17 -1.49 -20.54
CA VAL A 70 6.20 -0.74 -19.74
C VAL A 70 6.96 0.00 -18.67
N ARG A 71 7.20 1.31 -18.87
CA ARG A 71 7.99 2.12 -17.94
C ARG A 71 7.10 3.06 -17.16
N VAL A 72 7.08 2.92 -15.85
CA VAL A 72 6.58 3.92 -14.91
C VAL A 72 7.77 4.70 -14.39
N VAL A 73 7.72 6.01 -14.47
CA VAL A 73 8.73 6.91 -13.88
C VAL A 73 8.17 7.41 -12.56
N PRO A 74 8.56 6.82 -11.41
CA PRO A 74 8.08 7.30 -10.12
C PRO A 74 8.69 8.67 -9.83
N HIS A 75 7.92 9.53 -9.19
CA HIS A 75 8.48 10.68 -8.50
C HIS A 75 9.36 10.16 -7.34
N ARG A 76 10.26 10.98 -6.83
CA ARG A 76 11.13 10.56 -5.72
C ARG A 76 10.33 10.20 -4.48
N GLY A 77 9.90 8.94 -4.39
CA GLY A 77 9.33 8.36 -3.19
C GLY A 77 10.35 8.38 -2.03
N ARG A 78 9.87 8.49 -0.82
CA ARG A 78 10.72 8.42 0.37
C ARG A 78 11.13 6.98 0.63
N LYS A 79 12.33 6.79 1.17
CA LYS A 79 12.75 5.47 1.64
C LYS A 79 11.84 5.06 2.80
N MET A 80 11.21 3.92 2.68
CA MET A 80 10.34 3.34 3.69
C MET A 80 10.94 2.04 4.20
N ASP A 81 10.88 1.83 5.51
CA ASP A 81 11.28 0.56 6.12
C ASP A 81 10.24 -0.52 5.84
N GLN A 82 10.69 -1.63 5.26
CA GLN A 82 9.82 -2.74 4.88
C GLN A 82 9.19 -3.44 6.08
N ALA A 83 9.91 -3.52 7.20
CA ALA A 83 9.40 -4.15 8.40
C ALA A 83 8.23 -3.34 8.97
N SER A 84 8.38 -2.02 9.04
CA SER A 84 7.31 -1.11 9.45
C SER A 84 6.10 -1.21 8.53
N PHE A 85 6.31 -1.25 7.22
CA PHE A 85 5.20 -1.39 6.26
C PHE A 85 4.44 -2.72 6.44
N ARG A 86 5.15 -3.84 6.60
CA ARG A 86 4.53 -5.14 6.86
C ARG A 86 3.69 -5.12 8.14
N THR A 87 4.26 -4.62 9.24
CA THR A 87 3.57 -4.54 10.52
C THR A 87 2.30 -3.69 10.42
N VAL A 88 2.38 -2.55 9.75
CA VAL A 88 1.23 -1.66 9.52
C VAL A 88 0.17 -2.37 8.66
N SER A 89 0.58 -3.02 7.56
CA SER A 89 -0.33 -3.75 6.67
C SER A 89 -1.01 -4.92 7.38
N SER A 90 -0.26 -5.70 8.16
CA SER A 90 -0.82 -6.80 8.97
C SER A 90 -1.85 -6.27 9.97
N ALA A 91 -1.55 -5.18 10.69
CA ALA A 91 -2.48 -4.61 11.66
C ALA A 91 -3.82 -4.17 11.02
N VAL A 92 -3.76 -3.61 9.79
CA VAL A 92 -4.97 -3.26 9.02
C VAL A 92 -5.76 -4.50 8.64
N LEU A 93 -5.09 -5.54 8.12
CA LEU A 93 -5.74 -6.78 7.66
C LEU A 93 -6.30 -7.62 8.82
N GLU A 94 -5.57 -7.69 9.93
CA GLU A 94 -5.94 -8.45 11.12
C GLU A 94 -6.93 -7.68 12.02
N ARG A 95 -7.26 -6.43 11.67
CA ARG A 95 -8.15 -5.56 12.45
C ARG A 95 -7.72 -5.43 13.92
N LYS A 96 -6.41 -5.26 14.14
CA LYS A 96 -5.81 -5.09 15.47
C LYS A 96 -5.29 -3.69 15.69
N GLN A 97 -5.28 -3.24 16.95
CA GLN A 97 -4.68 -1.97 17.32
C GLN A 97 -3.17 -2.00 17.08
N LEU A 98 -2.62 -0.84 16.76
CA LEU A 98 -1.22 -0.63 16.46
C LEU A 98 -0.61 0.44 17.35
N SER A 99 0.51 0.14 17.98
CA SER A 99 1.33 1.13 18.69
C SER A 99 2.62 1.40 17.94
N PHE A 100 3.03 2.67 17.80
CA PHE A 100 4.26 3.05 17.12
C PHE A 100 4.80 4.38 17.62
N GLN A 101 6.06 4.67 17.30
CA GLN A 101 6.63 6.01 17.41
C GLN A 101 6.44 6.75 16.09
N TYR A 102 5.87 7.94 16.15
CA TYR A 102 5.63 8.80 15.01
C TYR A 102 6.43 10.10 15.10
N ARG A 103 7.25 10.35 14.07
CA ARG A 103 8.02 11.61 13.96
C ARG A 103 7.22 12.63 13.16
N ALA A 104 6.64 13.62 13.85
CA ALA A 104 5.84 14.64 13.22
C ALA A 104 6.69 15.57 12.33
N ARG A 105 6.16 15.97 11.16
CA ARG A 105 6.89 16.83 10.22
C ARG A 105 7.03 18.27 10.71
N SER A 106 6.03 18.77 11.41
CA SER A 106 5.97 20.17 11.85
C SER A 106 6.87 20.48 13.03
N THR A 107 7.07 19.50 13.93
CA THR A 107 7.81 19.72 15.18
C THR A 107 9.11 18.93 15.25
N ASP A 108 9.32 18.00 14.32
CA ASP A 108 10.41 17.01 14.31
C ASP A 108 10.51 16.16 15.60
N GLN A 109 9.45 16.16 16.41
CA GLN A 109 9.36 15.41 17.65
C GLN A 109 8.79 14.02 17.41
N SER A 110 9.34 13.04 18.11
CA SER A 110 8.82 11.67 18.14
C SER A 110 7.83 11.54 19.28
N THR A 111 6.62 11.10 18.98
CA THR A 111 5.59 10.82 19.97
C THR A 111 5.10 9.38 19.81
N ARG A 112 4.82 8.71 20.92
CA ARG A 112 4.18 7.39 20.87
C ARG A 112 2.71 7.57 20.53
N ARG A 113 2.18 6.67 19.71
CA ARG A 113 0.79 6.66 19.29
C ARG A 113 0.22 5.26 19.44
N THR A 114 -1.02 5.18 19.87
CA THR A 114 -1.85 3.98 19.82
C THR A 114 -3.04 4.29 18.95
N VAL A 115 -3.24 3.49 17.91
CA VAL A 115 -4.26 3.76 16.90
C VAL A 115 -5.05 2.50 16.54
N SER A 116 -6.28 2.68 16.06
CA SER A 116 -7.04 1.64 15.35
C SER A 116 -6.90 1.85 13.85
N PRO A 117 -6.09 1.02 13.16
CA PRO A 117 -5.88 1.09 11.73
C PRO A 117 -7.18 0.91 10.95
N GLN A 118 -7.43 1.75 9.94
CA GLN A 118 -8.60 1.64 9.08
C GLN A 118 -8.22 1.17 7.67
N ARG A 119 -7.33 1.91 7.01
CA ARG A 119 -6.89 1.60 5.65
C ARG A 119 -5.48 2.10 5.36
N ILE A 120 -4.85 1.54 4.32
CA ILE A 120 -3.58 2.03 3.76
C ILE A 120 -3.86 2.69 2.44
N THR A 121 -3.42 3.93 2.29
CA THR A 121 -3.60 4.75 1.09
C THR A 121 -2.26 5.06 0.45
N HIS A 122 -2.14 4.81 -0.87
CA HIS A 122 -0.98 5.24 -1.64
C HIS A 122 -1.30 6.56 -2.35
N TYR A 123 -0.51 7.61 -2.06
CA TYR A 123 -0.70 8.92 -2.66
C TYR A 123 0.65 9.58 -2.97
N ARG A 124 0.86 9.98 -4.23
CA ARG A 124 2.08 10.64 -4.72
C ARG A 124 3.36 9.95 -4.27
N ASP A 125 3.49 8.67 -4.58
CA ASP A 125 4.64 7.81 -4.26
C ASP A 125 4.93 7.62 -2.75
N ASN A 126 3.98 7.94 -1.88
CA ASN A 126 4.07 7.70 -0.46
C ASN A 126 2.88 6.90 0.06
N TRP A 127 3.13 6.11 1.09
CA TRP A 127 2.11 5.34 1.78
C TRP A 127 1.67 6.05 3.04
N TYR A 128 0.38 6.02 3.31
CA TYR A 128 -0.26 6.60 4.46
C TYR A 128 -1.14 5.56 5.14
N LEU A 129 -1.15 5.59 6.46
CA LEU A 129 -2.05 4.84 7.30
C LEU A 129 -3.15 5.80 7.77
N ASP A 130 -4.39 5.55 7.37
CA ASP A 130 -5.55 6.22 7.95
C ASP A 130 -5.98 5.40 9.17
N ALA A 131 -6.03 6.03 10.33
CA ALA A 131 -6.30 5.37 11.59
C ALA A 131 -6.98 6.30 12.60
N TRP A 132 -7.81 5.72 13.46
CA TRP A 132 -8.32 6.40 14.63
C TRP A 132 -7.22 6.52 15.70
N ASP A 133 -6.82 7.73 16.02
CA ASP A 133 -5.82 8.02 17.06
C ASP A 133 -6.52 8.08 18.41
N HIS A 134 -6.24 7.14 19.31
CA HIS A 134 -6.85 7.05 20.63
C HIS A 134 -6.45 8.17 21.58
N GLU A 135 -5.27 8.76 21.39
CA GLU A 135 -4.82 9.90 22.22
C GLU A 135 -5.45 11.23 21.80
N ARG A 136 -5.78 11.34 20.52
CA ARG A 136 -6.33 12.56 19.93
C ARG A 136 -7.83 12.45 19.64
N GLU A 137 -8.41 11.30 19.92
CA GLU A 137 -9.85 10.98 19.73
C GLU A 137 -10.36 11.41 18.34
N GLY A 138 -9.63 10.99 17.28
CA GLY A 138 -10.00 11.37 15.93
C GLY A 138 -9.27 10.61 14.84
N LEU A 139 -9.86 10.59 13.65
CA LEU A 139 -9.25 10.00 12.46
C LEU A 139 -8.08 10.86 11.98
N ARG A 140 -6.95 10.20 11.69
CA ARG A 140 -5.72 10.85 11.23
C ARG A 140 -5.00 9.99 10.20
N SER A 141 -4.30 10.67 9.29
CA SER A 141 -3.41 10.03 8.31
C SER A 141 -1.95 10.15 8.75
N PHE A 142 -1.28 9.02 8.89
CA PHE A 142 0.11 8.91 9.26
C PHE A 142 0.95 8.47 8.07
N ALA A 143 1.97 9.22 7.70
CA ALA A 143 2.91 8.81 6.68
C ALA A 143 3.73 7.60 7.17
N VAL A 144 3.67 6.47 6.46
CA VAL A 144 4.27 5.20 6.91
C VAL A 144 5.79 5.28 7.00
N ASP A 145 6.44 6.10 6.15
CA ASP A 145 7.88 6.38 6.20
C ASP A 145 8.36 7.05 7.52
N ARG A 146 7.42 7.50 8.36
CA ARG A 146 7.68 8.15 9.65
C ARG A 146 7.26 7.34 10.85
N ILE A 147 6.74 6.15 10.59
CA ILE A 147 6.38 5.17 11.62
C ILE A 147 7.62 4.35 11.95
N ASN A 148 7.98 4.33 13.22
CA ASN A 148 9.07 3.52 13.75
C ASN A 148 8.58 2.66 14.90
N GLN A 149 9.26 1.53 15.15
CA GLN A 149 8.95 0.62 16.26
C GLN A 149 7.47 0.23 16.31
N ALA A 150 6.87 -0.03 15.14
CA ALA A 150 5.49 -0.44 15.02
C ALA A 150 5.31 -1.84 15.67
N LYS A 151 4.25 -1.95 16.49
CA LYS A 151 3.88 -3.20 17.18
C LYS A 151 2.37 -3.38 17.14
N ILE A 152 1.93 -4.54 16.65
CA ILE A 152 0.53 -4.95 16.71
C ILE A 152 0.20 -5.27 18.17
N LEU A 153 -0.93 -4.77 18.66
CA LEU A 153 -1.45 -5.03 20.00
C LEU A 153 -2.45 -6.19 19.97
N GLY A 154 -2.78 -6.71 21.14
CA GLY A 154 -3.77 -7.80 21.26
C GLY A 154 -5.22 -7.34 21.08
N GLU A 155 -5.49 -6.06 21.31
CA GLU A 155 -6.81 -5.47 21.28
C GLU A 155 -7.30 -5.30 19.82
N ASP A 156 -8.61 -5.47 19.65
CA ASP A 156 -9.25 -5.26 18.36
C ASP A 156 -9.28 -3.78 18.00
N ALA A 157 -9.10 -3.47 16.71
CA ALA A 157 -9.23 -2.12 16.22
C ALA A 157 -10.70 -1.68 16.24
N ARG A 158 -10.93 -0.42 16.62
CA ARG A 158 -12.23 0.22 16.43
C ARG A 158 -12.47 0.36 14.92
N ASP A 159 -13.62 -0.11 14.44
CA ASP A 159 -14.06 0.08 13.07
C ASP A 159 -14.80 1.39 12.89
N LEU A 160 -14.52 2.07 11.79
CA LEU A 160 -15.25 3.26 11.32
C LEU A 160 -15.95 2.91 10.00
N GLY A 161 -17.12 3.49 9.77
CA GLY A 161 -17.85 3.31 8.53
C GLY A 161 -17.15 3.97 7.34
N GLU A 162 -17.35 3.44 6.13
CA GLU A 162 -16.73 4.00 4.92
C GLU A 162 -17.14 5.46 4.69
N GLU A 163 -18.40 5.82 4.99
CA GLU A 163 -18.89 7.20 4.87
C GLU A 163 -18.13 8.16 5.79
N GLU A 164 -17.79 7.74 7.02
CA GLU A 164 -17.01 8.54 7.96
C GLU A 164 -15.56 8.68 7.48
N LEU A 165 -14.98 7.58 6.96
CA LEU A 165 -13.63 7.58 6.40
C LEU A 165 -13.54 8.47 5.16
N ASP A 166 -14.48 8.39 4.25
CA ASP A 166 -14.49 9.17 3.03
C ASP A 166 -14.87 10.62 3.28
N GLY A 167 -15.80 10.89 4.21
CA GLY A 167 -16.21 12.24 4.57
C GLY A 167 -15.05 13.08 5.09
N GLN A 168 -14.16 12.52 5.90
CA GLN A 168 -12.97 13.23 6.38
C GLN A 168 -11.88 13.38 5.32
N LEU A 169 -11.78 12.46 4.36
CA LEU A 169 -10.76 12.49 3.32
C LEU A 169 -11.22 13.25 2.08
N ALA A 170 -12.53 13.22 1.76
CA ALA A 170 -13.11 13.96 0.64
C ALA A 170 -13.20 15.48 0.90
N ALA A 171 -13.27 15.90 2.18
CA ALA A 171 -13.31 17.33 2.54
C ALA A 171 -12.00 18.07 2.25
N SER A 172 -10.98 17.40 1.73
CA SER A 172 -9.66 17.98 1.57
C SER A 172 -8.97 17.58 0.27
N TYR A 173 -8.02 18.41 -0.16
CA TYR A 173 -7.23 18.18 -1.36
C TYR A 173 -6.24 17.01 -1.14
N GLY A 174 -6.60 15.82 -1.58
CA GLY A 174 -5.79 14.61 -1.46
C GLY A 174 -5.81 14.00 -0.05
N ILE A 175 -4.65 13.80 0.57
CA ILE A 175 -4.48 13.20 1.91
C ILE A 175 -4.53 14.22 3.06
N PHE A 176 -4.72 15.48 2.77
CA PHE A 176 -4.76 16.53 3.79
C PHE A 176 -6.20 16.66 4.29
N SER A 177 -6.49 16.15 5.47
CA SER A 177 -7.79 16.28 6.12
C SER A 177 -7.90 17.58 6.91
N GLY A 178 -9.03 18.24 6.81
CA GLY A 178 -9.37 19.45 7.58
C GLY A 178 -10.31 20.37 6.83
N GLU A 179 -11.10 21.14 7.57
CA GLU A 179 -11.95 22.16 6.97
C GLU A 179 -11.09 23.27 6.34
N PRO A 180 -11.50 23.81 5.17
CA PRO A 180 -10.79 24.92 4.55
C PRO A 180 -10.83 26.14 5.47
N LYS A 181 -9.66 26.64 5.82
CA LYS A 181 -9.52 27.78 6.75
C LYS A 181 -9.58 29.15 6.08
N GLY A 182 -9.58 29.21 4.76
CA GLY A 182 -9.61 30.46 4.01
C GLY A 182 -9.37 30.29 2.52
N TRP A 183 -9.51 31.38 1.79
CA TRP A 183 -9.25 31.44 0.36
C TRP A 183 -7.77 31.81 0.12
N ALA A 184 -7.15 31.14 -0.87
CA ALA A 184 -5.84 31.51 -1.38
C ALA A 184 -5.97 32.00 -2.82
N THR A 185 -5.45 33.19 -3.14
CA THR A 185 -5.34 33.68 -4.50
C THR A 185 -3.98 33.38 -5.07
N ILE A 186 -3.91 32.55 -6.13
CA ILE A 186 -2.66 32.20 -6.79
C ILE A 186 -2.59 32.92 -8.14
N ARG A 187 -1.52 33.69 -8.35
CA ARG A 187 -1.27 34.37 -9.62
C ARG A 187 -0.25 33.58 -10.43
N PHE A 188 -0.66 33.10 -11.60
CA PHE A 188 0.24 32.42 -12.52
C PHE A 188 0.79 33.41 -13.55
N SER A 189 2.06 33.27 -13.94
CA SER A 189 2.58 33.93 -15.13
C SER A 189 2.00 33.28 -16.38
N ALA A 190 1.95 33.99 -17.50
CA ALA A 190 1.47 33.44 -18.76
C ALA A 190 2.22 32.17 -19.22
N LYS A 191 3.46 31.99 -18.79
CA LYS A 191 4.27 30.79 -19.05
C LYS A 191 3.89 29.61 -18.16
N ALA A 192 3.41 29.86 -16.95
CA ALA A 192 3.01 28.82 -15.99
C ALA A 192 1.53 28.43 -16.14
N ALA A 193 0.76 29.19 -16.88
CA ALA A 193 -0.67 28.94 -17.16
C ALA A 193 -0.90 28.06 -18.42
N ARG A 194 0.17 27.65 -19.07
CA ARG A 194 0.18 26.67 -20.17
C ARG A 194 0.41 25.29 -19.62
#